data_31e6487c72caf546aa57ee7a9fdcfd47
#
_entry.id   31e6487c72caf546aa57ee7a9fdcfd47
#
_cell.length_a   1.000
_cell.length_b   1.000
_cell.length_c   1.000
_cell.angle_alpha   90.00
_cell.angle_beta   90.00
_cell.angle_gamma   90.00
#
_symmetry.space_group_name_H-M   'P 1'
#
loop_
_entity.id
_entity.type
_entity.pdbx_description
1 polymer ?
#
loop_
_entity_poly.entity_id
_entity_poly.type
_entity_poly.pdbx_seq_one_letter_code
_entity_poly.pdbx_strand_id
1 'polypeptide(L)'
;MKVAKKYVIPLLFIATVLAGMLSPMQSAVNGQVGKELGDGNASAVVSFGSGLVVMAVIILSRKSTRQQFVSIPSRMRAGRIPWWSWLAGLCGAMVVFSEGASASVLGVATFQTTLISGMVISGLLCDRFGIGVEIKQPFNVPRVLGAILAVAATVLVALPNWQAPSVIGLAVLPFLAGLLAGWQPAGNSAVARETGSMLVSITWNFIVGFTVLALALLIRVLIGATSFHLPHTWWMYLGGPLGLLSIALMGLLVRGLGLLLLGLASTAGQLIGSVLIDWLVPALGAQVYLVTVLGAFVALVGAVIAAIPSAKNESDAAASQSIA
;
A
#
# COMPACT_ATOMS: atom_id res chain seq x y z
N MET A 1 27.56 -7.53 24.34
CA MET A 1 26.56 -6.68 23.69
C MET A 1 26.79 -6.41 22.19
N LYS A 2 28.01 -6.23 21.68
CA LYS A 2 28.27 -6.00 20.22
C LYS A 2 27.92 -7.18 19.30
N VAL A 3 28.06 -8.42 19.76
CA VAL A 3 27.74 -9.63 18.95
C VAL A 3 26.25 -9.78 18.70
N ALA A 4 25.40 -9.43 19.68
CA ALA A 4 23.93 -9.50 19.50
C ALA A 4 23.41 -8.53 18.42
N LYS A 5 24.00 -7.32 18.31
CA LYS A 5 23.59 -6.33 17.29
C LYS A 5 23.89 -6.80 15.85
N LYS A 6 24.95 -7.60 15.64
CA LYS A 6 25.36 -8.07 14.29
C LYS A 6 24.29 -8.95 13.63
N TYR A 7 23.53 -9.71 14.42
CA TYR A 7 22.51 -10.63 13.90
C TYR A 7 21.10 -10.05 13.93
N VAL A 8 20.85 -9.00 14.71
CA VAL A 8 19.51 -8.38 14.85
C VAL A 8 19.08 -7.70 13.56
N ILE A 9 19.95 -6.92 12.89
CA ILE A 9 19.59 -6.20 11.66
C ILE A 9 19.24 -7.16 10.52
N PRO A 10 20.05 -8.20 10.20
CA PRO A 10 19.68 -9.20 9.18
C PRO A 10 18.36 -9.92 9.51
N LEU A 11 18.14 -10.27 10.78
CA LEU A 11 16.90 -10.93 11.19
C LEU A 11 15.67 -10.03 11.00
N LEU A 12 15.77 -8.75 11.37
CA LEU A 12 14.72 -7.77 11.15
C LEU A 12 14.48 -7.52 9.65
N PHE A 13 15.54 -7.53 8.83
CA PHE A 13 15.42 -7.39 7.39
C PHE A 13 14.64 -8.56 6.79
N ILE A 14 15.01 -9.81 7.14
CA ILE A 14 14.28 -11.01 6.71
C ILE A 14 12.82 -10.97 7.18
N ALA A 15 12.59 -10.62 8.45
CA ALA A 15 11.23 -10.47 8.98
C ALA A 15 10.42 -9.43 8.20
N THR A 16 11.06 -8.34 7.74
CA THR A 16 10.40 -7.31 6.93
C THR A 16 10.09 -7.80 5.52
N VAL A 17 10.98 -8.57 4.89
CA VAL A 17 10.71 -9.23 3.60
C VAL A 17 9.49 -10.15 3.73
N LEU A 18 9.45 -10.99 4.76
CA LEU A 18 8.32 -11.90 5.01
C LEU A 18 7.01 -11.11 5.30
N ALA A 19 7.10 -10.05 6.10
CA ALA A 19 5.94 -9.18 6.35
C ALA A 19 5.48 -8.46 5.07
N GLY A 20 6.39 -8.11 4.17
CA GLY A 20 6.09 -7.55 2.85
C GLY A 20 5.25 -8.47 1.97
N MET A 21 5.39 -9.79 2.12
CA MET A 21 4.61 -10.78 1.37
C MET A 21 3.11 -10.77 1.74
N LEU A 22 2.71 -10.14 2.84
CA LEU A 22 1.30 -10.02 3.21
C LEU A 22 0.51 -9.14 2.22
N SER A 23 1.14 -8.15 1.62
CA SER A 23 0.48 -7.28 0.63
C SER A 23 0.05 -8.05 -0.63
N PRO A 24 0.91 -8.81 -1.32
CA PRO A 24 0.45 -9.65 -2.43
C PRO A 24 -0.54 -10.75 -2.02
N MET A 25 -0.46 -11.29 -0.79
CA MET A 25 -1.48 -12.20 -0.29
C MET A 25 -2.85 -11.52 -0.17
N GLN A 26 -2.89 -10.28 0.33
CA GLN A 26 -4.09 -9.45 0.36
C GLN A 26 -4.64 -9.24 -1.06
N SER A 27 -3.78 -8.85 -2.01
CA SER A 27 -4.18 -8.61 -3.40
C SER A 27 -4.73 -9.88 -4.07
N ALA A 28 -4.14 -11.04 -3.78
CA ALA A 28 -4.63 -12.34 -4.25
C ALA A 28 -6.03 -12.65 -3.69
N VAL A 29 -6.23 -12.47 -2.39
CA VAL A 29 -7.55 -12.67 -1.75
C VAL A 29 -8.58 -11.71 -2.34
N ASN A 30 -8.29 -10.41 -2.38
CA ASN A 30 -9.21 -9.41 -2.89
C ASN A 30 -9.53 -9.59 -4.38
N GLY A 31 -8.54 -10.01 -5.18
CA GLY A 31 -8.73 -10.37 -6.58
C GLY A 31 -9.69 -11.55 -6.77
N GLN A 32 -9.58 -12.59 -5.92
CA GLN A 32 -10.49 -13.73 -5.97
C GLN A 32 -11.91 -13.37 -5.51
N VAL A 33 -12.04 -12.55 -4.47
CA VAL A 33 -13.34 -12.01 -4.06
C VAL A 33 -13.96 -11.20 -5.21
N GLY A 34 -13.19 -10.34 -5.88
CA GLY A 34 -13.66 -9.58 -7.03
C GLY A 34 -14.10 -10.47 -8.19
N LYS A 35 -13.39 -11.58 -8.43
CA LYS A 35 -13.75 -12.57 -9.46
C LYS A 35 -15.03 -13.34 -9.07
N GLU A 36 -15.17 -13.77 -7.82
CA GLU A 36 -16.37 -14.50 -7.34
C GLU A 36 -17.62 -13.61 -7.38
N LEU A 37 -17.49 -12.36 -6.92
CA LEU A 37 -18.62 -11.43 -6.88
C LEU A 37 -18.88 -10.73 -8.22
N GLY A 38 -17.98 -10.87 -9.19
CA GLY A 38 -18.05 -10.16 -10.47
C GLY A 38 -17.89 -8.64 -10.33
N ASP A 39 -17.39 -8.15 -9.19
CA ASP A 39 -17.37 -6.73 -8.87
C ASP A 39 -16.24 -6.35 -7.92
N GLY A 40 -15.30 -5.52 -8.41
CA GLY A 40 -14.16 -5.04 -7.62
C GLY A 40 -14.57 -4.12 -6.45
N ASN A 41 -15.67 -3.37 -6.59
CA ASN A 41 -16.18 -2.56 -5.49
C ASN A 41 -16.78 -3.42 -4.38
N ALA A 42 -17.51 -4.48 -4.73
CA ALA A 42 -18.01 -5.46 -3.76
C ALA A 42 -16.86 -6.14 -3.00
N SER A 43 -15.78 -6.53 -3.70
CA SER A 43 -14.56 -7.04 -3.07
C SER A 43 -13.96 -6.04 -2.07
N ALA A 44 -13.85 -4.78 -2.44
CA ALA A 44 -13.32 -3.73 -1.57
C ALA A 44 -14.20 -3.51 -0.34
N VAL A 45 -15.52 -3.57 -0.46
CA VAL A 45 -16.46 -3.49 0.68
C VAL A 45 -16.25 -4.65 1.64
N VAL A 46 -16.09 -5.87 1.15
CA VAL A 46 -15.83 -7.07 1.98
C VAL A 46 -14.50 -6.92 2.72
N SER A 47 -13.44 -6.51 2.02
CA SER A 47 -12.11 -6.34 2.60
C SER A 47 -12.08 -5.22 3.66
N PHE A 48 -12.59 -4.02 3.34
CA PHE A 48 -12.66 -2.93 4.30
C PHE A 48 -13.59 -3.26 5.48
N GLY A 49 -14.72 -3.93 5.21
CA GLY A 49 -15.68 -4.35 6.25
C GLY A 49 -15.03 -5.31 7.24
N SER A 50 -14.36 -6.35 6.76
CA SER A 50 -13.67 -7.32 7.64
C SER A 50 -12.54 -6.68 8.44
N GLY A 51 -11.74 -5.80 7.81
CA GLY A 51 -10.71 -5.00 8.50
C GLY A 51 -11.31 -4.06 9.54
N LEU A 52 -12.44 -3.42 9.24
CA LEU A 52 -13.13 -2.53 10.16
C LEU A 52 -13.67 -3.27 11.40
N VAL A 53 -14.16 -4.50 11.23
CA VAL A 53 -14.57 -5.34 12.37
C VAL A 53 -13.38 -5.59 13.31
N VAL A 54 -12.21 -5.96 12.77
CA VAL A 54 -11.00 -6.15 13.57
C VAL A 54 -10.59 -4.83 14.28
N MET A 55 -10.60 -3.72 13.56
CA MET A 55 -10.25 -2.41 14.14
C MET A 55 -11.27 -1.96 15.20
N ALA A 56 -12.55 -2.24 15.00
CA ALA A 56 -13.57 -1.95 16.01
C ALA A 56 -13.30 -2.70 17.32
N VAL A 57 -12.97 -3.98 17.25
CA VAL A 57 -12.59 -4.78 18.42
C VAL A 57 -11.37 -4.15 19.13
N ILE A 58 -10.32 -3.77 18.38
CA ILE A 58 -9.10 -3.16 18.94
C ILE A 58 -9.39 -1.80 19.59
N ILE A 59 -10.15 -0.93 18.92
CA ILE A 59 -10.49 0.41 19.45
C ILE A 59 -11.37 0.32 20.69
N LEU A 60 -12.39 -0.55 20.66
CA LEU A 60 -13.34 -0.71 21.76
C LEU A 60 -12.70 -1.35 22.98
N SER A 61 -11.68 -2.21 22.82
CA SER A 61 -10.99 -2.89 23.92
C SER A 61 -10.20 -1.95 24.84
N ARG A 62 -9.81 -0.73 24.36
CA ARG A 62 -8.96 0.21 25.10
C ARG A 62 -9.65 1.57 25.28
N LYS A 63 -9.88 1.98 26.54
CA LYS A 63 -10.51 3.28 26.87
C LYS A 63 -9.77 4.47 26.24
N SER A 64 -8.44 4.45 26.27
CA SER A 64 -7.59 5.51 25.70
C SER A 64 -7.80 5.69 24.20
N THR A 65 -7.72 4.60 23.41
CA THR A 65 -7.91 4.66 21.96
C THR A 65 -9.32 5.07 21.57
N ARG A 66 -10.33 4.62 22.32
CA ARG A 66 -11.72 5.04 22.13
C ARG A 66 -11.92 6.54 22.35
N GLN A 67 -11.32 7.11 23.41
CA GLN A 67 -11.40 8.54 23.68
C GLN A 67 -10.71 9.37 22.58
N GLN A 68 -9.53 8.92 22.14
CA GLN A 68 -8.80 9.54 21.03
C GLN A 68 -9.61 9.49 19.74
N PHE A 69 -10.22 8.36 19.43
CA PHE A 69 -11.05 8.18 18.24
C PHE A 69 -12.27 9.11 18.25
N VAL A 70 -13.03 9.16 19.34
CA VAL A 70 -14.21 10.04 19.48
C VAL A 70 -13.85 11.53 19.40
N SER A 71 -12.59 11.89 19.69
CA SER A 71 -12.13 13.28 19.59
C SER A 71 -11.84 13.77 18.15
N ILE A 72 -11.79 12.88 17.14
CA ILE A 72 -11.44 13.26 15.76
C ILE A 72 -12.39 14.34 15.20
N PRO A 73 -13.73 14.19 15.22
CA PRO A 73 -14.63 15.19 14.63
C PRO A 73 -14.48 16.57 15.26
N SER A 74 -14.28 16.65 16.58
CA SER A 74 -14.06 17.92 17.27
C SER A 74 -12.74 18.58 16.89
N ARG A 75 -11.66 17.79 16.73
CA ARG A 75 -10.34 18.27 16.28
C ARG A 75 -10.36 18.73 14.83
N MET A 76 -11.14 18.07 13.97
CA MET A 76 -11.35 18.50 12.58
C MET A 76 -12.10 19.83 12.52
N ARG A 77 -13.20 19.97 13.28
CA ARG A 77 -13.95 21.26 13.37
C ARG A 77 -13.10 22.41 13.92
N ALA A 78 -12.18 22.09 14.84
CA ALA A 78 -11.24 23.06 15.39
C ALA A 78 -10.04 23.37 14.45
N GLY A 79 -9.99 22.82 13.24
CA GLY A 79 -8.92 23.03 12.26
C GLY A 79 -7.56 22.39 12.63
N ARG A 80 -7.51 21.58 13.69
CA ARG A 80 -6.26 20.90 14.13
C ARG A 80 -5.86 19.76 13.20
N ILE A 81 -6.86 19.05 12.65
CA ILE A 81 -6.64 18.01 11.64
C ILE A 81 -7.02 18.63 10.28
N PRO A 82 -6.10 18.75 9.33
CA PRO A 82 -6.37 19.28 8.00
C PRO A 82 -7.46 18.44 7.30
N TRP A 83 -8.41 19.11 6.65
CA TRP A 83 -9.55 18.44 5.99
C TRP A 83 -9.12 17.41 4.94
N TRP A 84 -8.01 17.63 4.26
CA TRP A 84 -7.49 16.72 3.24
C TRP A 84 -6.94 15.41 3.84
N SER A 85 -6.57 15.39 5.13
CA SER A 85 -5.97 14.19 5.75
C SER A 85 -6.94 13.01 5.87
N TRP A 86 -8.26 13.27 5.91
CA TRP A 86 -9.25 12.19 5.92
C TRP A 86 -9.39 11.52 4.55
N LEU A 87 -8.98 12.21 3.45
CA LEU A 87 -8.94 11.61 2.11
C LEU A 87 -7.95 10.44 2.01
N ALA A 88 -7.02 10.29 2.96
CA ALA A 88 -6.13 9.15 3.01
C ALA A 88 -6.86 7.79 3.02
N GLY A 89 -8.08 7.74 3.57
CA GLY A 89 -8.95 6.57 3.48
C GLY A 89 -9.39 6.24 2.06
N LEU A 90 -9.57 7.24 1.21
CA LEU A 90 -9.92 7.04 -0.21
C LEU A 90 -8.74 6.45 -1.00
N CYS A 91 -7.50 6.81 -0.62
CA CYS A 91 -6.31 6.21 -1.24
C CYS A 91 -6.27 4.70 -1.00
N GLY A 92 -6.46 4.27 0.24
CA GLY A 92 -6.57 2.84 0.57
C GLY A 92 -7.75 2.16 -0.10
N ALA A 93 -8.91 2.83 -0.17
CA ALA A 93 -10.09 2.33 -0.87
C ALA A 93 -9.81 2.09 -2.36
N MET A 94 -9.08 3.00 -3.02
CA MET A 94 -8.70 2.84 -4.43
C MET A 94 -7.73 1.67 -4.64
N VAL A 95 -6.79 1.45 -3.71
CA VAL A 95 -5.90 0.28 -3.77
C VAL A 95 -6.72 -1.00 -3.72
N VAL A 96 -7.57 -1.18 -2.71
CA VAL A 96 -8.34 -2.41 -2.53
C VAL A 96 -9.40 -2.60 -3.62
N PHE A 97 -10.01 -1.52 -4.11
CA PHE A 97 -10.86 -1.56 -5.29
C PHE A 97 -10.10 -2.07 -6.52
N SER A 98 -8.90 -1.54 -6.76
CA SER A 98 -8.07 -1.98 -7.90
C SER A 98 -7.62 -3.44 -7.76
N GLU A 99 -7.34 -3.92 -6.53
CA GLU A 99 -7.07 -5.33 -6.26
C GLU A 99 -8.24 -6.23 -6.68
N GLY A 100 -9.44 -5.91 -6.20
CA GLY A 100 -10.66 -6.66 -6.53
C GLY A 100 -11.02 -6.61 -8.02
N ALA A 101 -10.75 -5.49 -8.69
CA ALA A 101 -11.09 -5.31 -10.10
C ALA A 101 -10.06 -5.92 -11.06
N SER A 102 -8.79 -6.02 -10.68
CA SER A 102 -7.75 -6.31 -11.65
C SER A 102 -6.73 -7.38 -11.26
N ALA A 103 -6.52 -7.68 -9.96
CA ALA A 103 -5.45 -8.58 -9.55
C ALA A 103 -5.63 -10.02 -10.07
N SER A 104 -6.86 -10.52 -10.13
CA SER A 104 -7.15 -11.85 -10.67
C SER A 104 -7.00 -11.96 -12.20
N VAL A 105 -7.07 -10.84 -12.91
CA VAL A 105 -6.95 -10.78 -14.39
C VAL A 105 -5.51 -10.52 -14.81
N LEU A 106 -4.84 -9.56 -14.14
CA LEU A 106 -3.46 -9.19 -14.44
C LEU A 106 -2.43 -10.19 -13.89
N GLY A 107 -2.80 -10.93 -12.85
CA GLY A 107 -1.88 -11.64 -11.97
C GLY A 107 -1.33 -10.73 -10.88
N VAL A 108 -0.99 -11.35 -9.75
CA VAL A 108 -0.55 -10.61 -8.55
C VAL A 108 0.80 -9.94 -8.79
N ALA A 109 1.71 -10.57 -9.53
CA ALA A 109 3.02 -10.01 -9.84
C ALA A 109 2.92 -8.75 -10.74
N THR A 110 2.10 -8.79 -11.79
CA THR A 110 1.85 -7.62 -12.66
C THR A 110 1.17 -6.50 -11.87
N PHE A 111 0.15 -6.85 -11.08
CA PHE A 111 -0.56 -5.92 -10.22
C PHE A 111 0.41 -5.20 -9.26
N GLN A 112 1.19 -5.96 -8.47
CA GLN A 112 2.11 -5.40 -7.49
C GLN A 112 3.22 -4.56 -8.12
N THR A 113 3.81 -5.03 -9.24
CA THR A 113 4.85 -4.27 -9.94
C THR A 113 4.32 -2.91 -10.40
N THR A 114 3.10 -2.87 -10.95
CA THR A 114 2.45 -1.66 -11.43
C THR A 114 2.07 -0.71 -10.28
N LEU A 115 1.54 -1.25 -9.18
CA LEU A 115 1.21 -0.51 -7.96
C LEU A 115 2.46 0.15 -7.37
N ILE A 116 3.55 -0.60 -7.19
CA ILE A 116 4.82 -0.11 -6.65
C ILE A 116 5.41 0.98 -7.56
N SER A 117 5.31 0.83 -8.87
CA SER A 117 5.76 1.85 -9.82
C SER A 117 5.02 3.18 -9.62
N GLY A 118 3.71 3.15 -9.43
CA GLY A 118 2.91 4.31 -9.06
C GLY A 118 3.35 4.92 -7.72
N MET A 119 3.61 4.08 -6.70
CA MET A 119 4.09 4.53 -5.39
C MET A 119 5.45 5.22 -5.46
N VAL A 120 6.39 4.71 -6.26
CA VAL A 120 7.73 5.33 -6.45
C VAL A 120 7.60 6.72 -7.07
N ILE A 121 6.77 6.87 -8.08
CA ILE A 121 6.50 8.17 -8.72
C ILE A 121 5.83 9.13 -7.73
N SER A 122 4.82 8.67 -7.02
CA SER A 122 4.14 9.46 -6.01
C SER A 122 5.10 9.92 -4.90
N GLY A 123 5.95 9.04 -4.39
CA GLY A 123 6.97 9.38 -3.42
C GLY A 123 7.92 10.49 -3.93
N LEU A 124 8.38 10.37 -5.18
CA LEU A 124 9.22 11.38 -5.83
C LEU A 124 8.52 12.75 -5.89
N LEU A 125 7.22 12.77 -6.23
CA LEU A 125 6.42 13.99 -6.31
C LEU A 125 6.14 14.56 -4.91
N CYS A 126 5.73 13.74 -3.96
CA CYS A 126 5.49 14.15 -2.57
C CYS A 126 6.72 14.79 -1.94
N ASP A 127 7.88 14.18 -2.12
CA ASP A 127 9.16 14.70 -1.64
C ASP A 127 9.50 16.04 -2.29
N ARG A 128 9.29 16.17 -3.59
CA ARG A 128 9.58 17.41 -4.34
C ARG A 128 8.69 18.57 -3.92
N PHE A 129 7.39 18.31 -3.73
CA PHE A 129 6.42 19.35 -3.38
C PHE A 129 6.30 19.58 -1.85
N GLY A 130 6.91 18.72 -1.04
CA GLY A 130 6.84 18.82 0.43
C GLY A 130 5.53 18.31 0.99
N ILE A 131 4.90 17.33 0.34
CA ILE A 131 3.62 16.76 0.78
C ILE A 131 3.90 15.67 1.81
N GLY A 132 3.62 15.97 3.08
CA GLY A 132 3.81 15.03 4.20
C GLY A 132 5.25 14.80 4.65
N VAL A 133 6.21 15.56 4.12
CA VAL A 133 7.62 15.53 4.53
C VAL A 133 8.01 16.87 5.15
N GLU A 134 8.89 16.84 6.15
CA GLU A 134 9.36 18.06 6.82
C GLU A 134 10.31 18.88 5.94
N ILE A 135 11.14 18.19 5.15
CA ILE A 135 12.15 18.82 4.28
C ILE A 135 11.88 18.37 2.84
N LYS A 136 11.67 19.36 1.96
CA LYS A 136 11.53 19.12 0.51
C LYS A 136 12.82 18.55 -0.07
N GLN A 137 12.68 17.51 -0.88
CA GLN A 137 13.81 16.89 -1.55
C GLN A 137 13.81 17.29 -3.03
N PRO A 138 14.92 17.82 -3.56
CA PRO A 138 14.99 18.14 -4.98
C PRO A 138 15.00 16.87 -5.83
N PHE A 139 14.64 17.01 -7.10
CA PHE A 139 14.91 15.96 -8.07
C PHE A 139 16.43 15.76 -8.19
N ASN A 140 16.86 14.53 -8.03
CA ASN A 140 18.24 14.13 -8.27
C ASN A 140 18.28 12.95 -9.24
N VAL A 141 19.44 12.68 -9.82
CA VAL A 141 19.61 11.63 -10.83
C VAL A 141 19.15 10.25 -10.34
N PRO A 142 19.53 9.76 -9.15
CA PRO A 142 19.09 8.46 -8.68
C PRO A 142 17.56 8.37 -8.58
N ARG A 143 16.87 9.36 -8.03
CA ARG A 143 15.43 9.37 -7.86
C ARG A 143 14.67 9.37 -9.18
N VAL A 144 15.14 10.20 -10.14
CA VAL A 144 14.53 10.25 -11.49
C VAL A 144 14.79 8.95 -12.23
N LEU A 145 16.01 8.40 -12.16
CA LEU A 145 16.34 7.10 -12.76
C LEU A 145 15.51 5.97 -12.17
N GLY A 146 15.34 5.94 -10.85
CA GLY A 146 14.49 4.97 -10.19
C GLY A 146 13.03 5.04 -10.64
N ALA A 147 12.48 6.24 -10.82
CA ALA A 147 11.14 6.44 -11.36
C ALA A 147 11.02 5.98 -12.83
N ILE A 148 12.03 6.25 -13.66
CA ILE A 148 12.08 5.75 -15.05
C ILE A 148 12.09 4.22 -15.08
N LEU A 149 12.90 3.58 -14.23
CA LEU A 149 12.96 2.12 -14.12
C LEU A 149 11.63 1.54 -13.64
N ALA A 150 10.94 2.20 -12.71
CA ALA A 150 9.61 1.79 -12.26
C ALA A 150 8.58 1.83 -13.40
N VAL A 151 8.59 2.86 -14.24
CA VAL A 151 7.73 2.92 -15.44
C VAL A 151 8.12 1.83 -16.44
N ALA A 152 9.41 1.65 -16.69
CA ALA A 152 9.90 0.58 -17.58
C ALA A 152 9.47 -0.81 -17.08
N ALA A 153 9.53 -1.05 -15.76
CA ALA A 153 9.03 -2.28 -15.16
C ALA A 153 7.54 -2.51 -15.43
N THR A 154 6.72 -1.47 -15.29
CA THR A 154 5.27 -1.54 -15.60
C THR A 154 5.04 -1.91 -17.07
N VAL A 155 5.79 -1.30 -17.98
CA VAL A 155 5.71 -1.65 -19.42
C VAL A 155 6.12 -3.10 -19.65
N LEU A 156 7.22 -3.54 -19.03
CA LEU A 156 7.71 -4.93 -19.17
C LEU A 156 6.67 -5.96 -18.72
N VAL A 157 6.06 -5.79 -17.55
CA VAL A 157 5.05 -6.74 -17.04
C VAL A 157 3.76 -6.71 -17.85
N ALA A 158 3.49 -5.66 -18.60
CA ALA A 158 2.33 -5.55 -19.49
C ALA A 158 2.56 -6.23 -20.85
N LEU A 159 3.81 -6.47 -21.27
CA LEU A 159 4.14 -7.03 -22.59
C LEU A 159 3.42 -8.36 -22.93
N PRO A 160 3.30 -9.34 -22.00
CA PRO A 160 2.60 -10.59 -22.31
C PRO A 160 1.15 -10.39 -22.73
N ASN A 161 0.52 -9.30 -22.29
CA ASN A 161 -0.86 -8.95 -22.57
C ASN A 161 -1.02 -7.93 -23.70
N TRP A 162 0.04 -7.65 -24.47
CA TRP A 162 0.04 -6.60 -25.50
C TRP A 162 -1.04 -6.79 -26.57
N GLN A 163 -1.41 -8.02 -26.84
CA GLN A 163 -2.48 -8.34 -27.78
C GLN A 163 -3.90 -8.25 -27.20
N ALA A 164 -4.01 -7.96 -25.90
CA ALA A 164 -5.28 -7.79 -25.19
C ALA A 164 -5.41 -6.37 -24.60
N PRO A 165 -5.79 -5.36 -25.42
CA PRO A 165 -5.83 -3.96 -24.98
C PRO A 165 -6.69 -3.71 -23.73
N SER A 166 -7.76 -4.48 -23.55
CA SER A 166 -8.62 -4.41 -22.37
C SER A 166 -7.88 -4.81 -21.10
N VAL A 167 -6.99 -5.81 -21.17
CA VAL A 167 -6.17 -6.25 -20.03
C VAL A 167 -5.10 -5.21 -19.71
N ILE A 168 -4.47 -4.63 -20.74
CA ILE A 168 -3.50 -3.52 -20.54
C ILE A 168 -4.21 -2.33 -19.89
N GLY A 169 -5.41 -1.98 -20.34
CA GLY A 169 -6.22 -0.91 -19.75
C GLY A 169 -6.48 -1.11 -18.26
N LEU A 170 -6.63 -2.36 -17.80
CA LEU A 170 -6.79 -2.67 -16.39
C LEU A 170 -5.53 -2.34 -15.55
N ALA A 171 -4.32 -2.34 -16.13
CA ALA A 171 -3.08 -1.98 -15.43
C ALA A 171 -3.04 -0.49 -15.03
N VAL A 172 -3.86 0.36 -15.63
CA VAL A 172 -4.02 1.76 -15.22
C VAL A 172 -4.57 1.86 -13.79
N LEU A 173 -5.43 0.93 -13.37
CA LEU A 173 -6.02 0.94 -12.03
C LEU A 173 -4.97 0.79 -10.92
N PRO A 174 -4.11 -0.24 -10.87
CA PRO A 174 -3.08 -0.36 -9.84
C PRO A 174 -2.03 0.75 -9.95
N PHE A 175 -1.74 1.29 -11.14
CA PHE A 175 -0.83 2.43 -11.28
C PHE A 175 -1.38 3.68 -10.59
N LEU A 176 -2.63 4.05 -10.87
CA LEU A 176 -3.29 5.19 -10.22
C LEU A 176 -3.47 4.95 -8.71
N ALA A 177 -3.82 3.73 -8.32
CA ALA A 177 -3.89 3.33 -6.91
C ALA A 177 -2.54 3.50 -6.22
N GLY A 178 -1.44 3.15 -6.89
CA GLY A 178 -0.07 3.36 -6.43
C GLY A 178 0.28 4.84 -6.23
N LEU A 179 -0.10 5.71 -7.17
CA LEU A 179 0.07 7.16 -7.02
C LEU A 179 -0.63 7.69 -5.77
N LEU A 180 -1.84 7.22 -5.49
CA LEU A 180 -2.60 7.59 -4.30
C LEU A 180 -2.00 6.96 -3.03
N ALA A 181 -1.58 5.70 -3.08
CA ALA A 181 -0.97 4.99 -1.96
C ALA A 181 0.34 5.64 -1.50
N GLY A 182 1.15 6.19 -2.41
CA GLY A 182 2.36 6.92 -2.06
C GLY A 182 2.09 8.22 -1.29
N TRP A 183 0.90 8.84 -1.46
CA TRP A 183 0.48 10.02 -0.72
C TRP A 183 -0.21 9.69 0.62
N GLN A 184 -0.81 8.52 0.75
CA GLN A 184 -1.60 8.11 1.92
C GLN A 184 -0.86 8.29 3.28
N PRO A 185 0.45 7.97 3.41
CA PRO A 185 1.18 8.17 4.66
C PRO A 185 1.18 9.61 5.17
N ALA A 186 1.15 10.60 4.28
CA ALA A 186 1.07 12.02 4.64
C ALA A 186 -0.22 12.34 5.41
N GLY A 187 -1.37 11.89 4.88
CA GLY A 187 -2.66 12.05 5.54
C GLY A 187 -2.73 11.30 6.88
N ASN A 188 -2.23 10.06 6.90
CA ASN A 188 -2.19 9.25 8.11
C ASN A 188 -1.35 9.90 9.23
N SER A 189 -0.20 10.45 8.89
CA SER A 189 0.69 11.13 9.85
C SER A 189 0.04 12.36 10.45
N ALA A 190 -0.73 13.12 9.68
CA ALA A 190 -1.44 14.30 10.18
C ALA A 190 -2.48 13.92 11.25
N VAL A 191 -3.29 12.88 11.01
CA VAL A 191 -4.28 12.39 11.99
C VAL A 191 -3.57 11.76 13.20
N ALA A 192 -2.52 10.97 12.98
CA ALA A 192 -1.79 10.30 14.05
C ALA A 192 -1.09 11.29 14.99
N ARG A 193 -0.51 12.37 14.48
CA ARG A 193 0.11 13.43 15.32
C ARG A 193 -0.90 14.07 16.24
N GLU A 194 -2.07 14.44 15.73
CA GLU A 194 -3.11 15.10 16.51
C GLU A 194 -3.80 14.18 17.52
N THR A 195 -3.95 12.91 17.18
CA THR A 195 -4.61 11.94 18.08
C THR A 195 -3.64 11.22 19.01
N GLY A 196 -2.33 11.27 18.72
CA GLY A 196 -1.32 10.51 19.45
C GLY A 196 -1.35 9.01 19.15
N SER A 197 -2.08 8.57 18.08
CA SER A 197 -2.25 7.14 17.79
C SER A 197 -2.38 6.85 16.30
N MET A 198 -1.44 6.07 15.77
CA MET A 198 -1.52 5.55 14.41
C MET A 198 -2.70 4.60 14.23
N LEU A 199 -3.05 3.79 15.25
CA LEU A 199 -4.22 2.90 15.21
C LEU A 199 -5.52 3.69 14.99
N VAL A 200 -5.66 4.82 15.64
CA VAL A 200 -6.83 5.71 15.47
C VAL A 200 -6.87 6.26 14.05
N SER A 201 -5.72 6.67 13.49
CA SER A 201 -5.63 7.15 12.12
C SER A 201 -6.01 6.05 11.10
N ILE A 202 -5.50 4.84 11.27
CA ILE A 202 -5.82 3.70 10.41
C ILE A 202 -7.30 3.34 10.50
N THR A 203 -7.88 3.32 11.71
CA THR A 203 -9.32 3.07 11.88
C THR A 203 -10.15 4.11 11.14
N TRP A 204 -9.77 5.38 11.21
CA TRP A 204 -10.43 6.46 10.47
C TRP A 204 -10.38 6.23 8.96
N ASN A 205 -9.23 5.79 8.43
CA ASN A 205 -9.12 5.44 7.02
C ASN A 205 -10.05 4.30 6.61
N PHE A 206 -10.14 3.26 7.45
CA PHE A 206 -11.07 2.16 7.19
C PHE A 206 -12.52 2.61 7.19
N ILE A 207 -12.92 3.52 8.08
CA ILE A 207 -14.28 4.08 8.11
C ILE A 207 -14.54 4.90 6.85
N VAL A 208 -13.65 5.83 6.50
CA VAL A 208 -13.83 6.68 5.32
C VAL A 208 -13.87 5.84 4.05
N GLY A 209 -12.90 4.93 3.88
CA GLY A 209 -12.84 4.04 2.73
C GLY A 209 -14.06 3.14 2.63
N PHE A 210 -14.44 2.47 3.73
CA PHE A 210 -15.62 1.62 3.78
C PHE A 210 -16.90 2.39 3.45
N THR A 211 -17.07 3.57 4.03
CA THR A 211 -18.28 4.40 3.80
C THR A 211 -18.43 4.76 2.32
N VAL A 212 -17.36 5.20 1.68
CA VAL A 212 -17.41 5.58 0.25
C VAL A 212 -17.66 4.36 -0.64
N LEU A 213 -16.94 3.26 -0.38
CA LEU A 213 -17.11 2.01 -1.15
C LEU A 213 -18.51 1.41 -0.98
N ALA A 214 -19.03 1.40 0.26
CA ALA A 214 -20.36 0.87 0.57
C ALA A 214 -21.47 1.75 -0.03
N LEU A 215 -21.33 3.07 0.01
CA LEU A 215 -22.28 3.99 -0.65
C LEU A 215 -22.27 3.81 -2.16
N ALA A 216 -21.08 3.68 -2.77
CA ALA A 216 -20.97 3.43 -4.21
C ALA A 216 -21.59 2.10 -4.59
N LEU A 217 -21.36 1.03 -3.81
CA LEU A 217 -21.98 -0.27 -4.04
C LEU A 217 -23.51 -0.21 -3.86
N LEU A 218 -23.99 0.43 -2.80
CA LEU A 218 -25.43 0.60 -2.54
C LEU A 218 -26.13 1.31 -3.72
N ILE A 219 -25.56 2.41 -4.20
CA ILE A 219 -26.12 3.13 -5.35
C ILE A 219 -26.18 2.21 -6.58
N ARG A 220 -25.12 1.46 -6.88
CA ARG A 220 -25.06 0.55 -8.02
C ARG A 220 -26.05 -0.61 -7.91
N VAL A 221 -26.30 -1.11 -6.70
CA VAL A 221 -27.32 -2.13 -6.45
C VAL A 221 -28.74 -1.54 -6.66
N LEU A 222 -28.99 -0.33 -6.13
CA LEU A 222 -30.30 0.31 -6.23
C LEU A 222 -30.69 0.65 -7.66
N ILE A 223 -29.72 1.01 -8.53
CA ILE A 223 -29.98 1.26 -9.95
C ILE A 223 -29.94 -0.01 -10.82
N GLY A 224 -29.78 -1.20 -10.20
CA GLY A 224 -29.74 -2.48 -10.91
C GLY A 224 -28.45 -2.72 -11.71
N ALA A 225 -27.38 -1.94 -11.49
CA ALA A 225 -26.12 -2.09 -12.22
C ALA A 225 -25.25 -3.26 -11.70
N THR A 226 -25.52 -3.75 -10.51
CA THR A 226 -24.83 -4.91 -9.90
C THR A 226 -25.73 -5.57 -8.87
N SER A 227 -25.42 -6.84 -8.54
CA SER A 227 -26.01 -7.54 -7.40
C SER A 227 -24.92 -7.75 -6.35
N PHE A 228 -25.30 -7.81 -5.07
CA PHE A 228 -24.36 -8.06 -3.99
C PHE A 228 -24.80 -9.27 -3.17
N HIS A 229 -23.86 -10.16 -2.92
CA HIS A 229 -23.97 -11.26 -1.96
C HIS A 229 -22.64 -11.38 -1.22
N LEU A 230 -22.67 -12.00 -0.05
CA LEU A 230 -21.44 -12.24 0.71
C LEU A 230 -20.68 -13.43 0.14
N PRO A 231 -19.32 -13.40 0.14
CA PRO A 231 -18.51 -14.55 -0.27
C PRO A 231 -18.85 -15.80 0.53
N HIS A 232 -18.85 -16.96 -0.14
CA HIS A 232 -19.23 -18.23 0.49
C HIS A 232 -18.12 -18.84 1.34
N THR A 233 -16.85 -18.49 1.07
CA THR A 233 -15.68 -19.07 1.73
C THR A 233 -15.08 -18.13 2.76
N TRP A 234 -14.78 -18.65 3.95
CA TRP A 234 -14.28 -17.86 5.09
C TRP A 234 -12.95 -17.12 4.81
N TRP A 235 -12.02 -17.71 4.03
CA TRP A 235 -10.72 -17.09 3.74
C TRP A 235 -10.84 -15.83 2.87
N MET A 236 -11.93 -15.65 2.16
CA MET A 236 -12.21 -14.45 1.37
C MET A 236 -12.39 -13.18 2.22
N TYR A 237 -12.65 -13.35 3.50
CA TYR A 237 -12.71 -12.23 4.45
C TYR A 237 -11.35 -11.83 5.02
N LEU A 238 -10.26 -12.53 4.65
CA LEU A 238 -8.92 -12.25 5.15
C LEU A 238 -8.25 -11.02 4.53
N GLY A 239 -8.79 -10.46 3.44
CA GLY A 239 -8.20 -9.30 2.76
C GLY A 239 -7.92 -8.13 3.72
N GLY A 240 -8.94 -7.66 4.44
CA GLY A 240 -8.77 -6.59 5.42
C GLY A 240 -7.82 -6.93 6.58
N PRO A 241 -7.97 -8.07 7.27
CA PRO A 241 -7.03 -8.54 8.30
C PRO A 241 -5.58 -8.65 7.82
N LEU A 242 -5.31 -9.14 6.60
CA LEU A 242 -3.95 -9.21 6.03
C LEU A 242 -3.34 -7.82 5.86
N GLY A 243 -4.12 -6.86 5.34
CA GLY A 243 -3.67 -5.48 5.22
C GLY A 243 -3.35 -4.84 6.58
N LEU A 244 -4.21 -5.05 7.58
CA LEU A 244 -3.96 -4.58 8.94
C LEU A 244 -2.72 -5.21 9.56
N LEU A 245 -2.52 -6.51 9.38
CA LEU A 245 -1.35 -7.23 9.89
C LEU A 245 -0.07 -6.69 9.24
N SER A 246 -0.09 -6.45 7.92
CA SER A 246 1.04 -5.85 7.20
C SER A 246 1.40 -4.49 7.80
N ILE A 247 0.43 -3.58 7.96
CA ILE A 247 0.65 -2.26 8.54
C ILE A 247 1.18 -2.35 9.98
N ALA A 248 0.62 -3.24 10.80
CA ALA A 248 1.06 -3.43 12.19
C ALA A 248 2.51 -3.92 12.28
N LEU A 249 2.89 -4.91 11.46
CA LEU A 249 4.25 -5.43 11.42
C LEU A 249 5.25 -4.38 10.92
N MET A 250 4.91 -3.62 9.86
CA MET A 250 5.76 -2.51 9.39
C MET A 250 5.97 -1.47 10.48
N GLY A 251 4.93 -1.11 11.23
CA GLY A 251 5.02 -0.18 12.37
C GLY A 251 5.89 -0.68 13.52
N LEU A 252 6.02 -1.99 13.72
CA LEU A 252 6.92 -2.59 14.70
C LEU A 252 8.37 -2.63 14.19
N LEU A 253 8.56 -3.07 12.95
CA LEU A 253 9.88 -3.32 12.35
C LEU A 253 10.64 -2.03 12.02
N VAL A 254 9.93 -0.92 11.77
CA VAL A 254 10.55 0.39 11.47
C VAL A 254 11.46 0.86 12.59
N ARG A 255 11.15 0.54 13.85
CA ARG A 255 11.93 0.97 15.02
C ARG A 255 13.34 0.37 15.04
N GLY A 256 13.52 -0.80 14.43
CA GLY A 256 14.82 -1.48 14.39
C GLY A 256 15.60 -1.26 13.10
N LEU A 257 14.92 -1.09 11.98
CA LEU A 257 15.53 -0.96 10.65
C LEU A 257 15.64 0.48 10.14
N GLY A 258 14.78 1.37 10.63
CA GLY A 258 14.58 2.67 10.01
C GLY A 258 13.76 2.59 8.71
N LEU A 259 13.33 3.75 8.22
CA LEU A 259 12.38 3.84 7.10
C LEU A 259 12.94 3.32 5.77
N LEU A 260 14.22 3.61 5.48
CA LEU A 260 14.83 3.23 4.21
C LEU A 260 14.93 1.71 4.05
N LEU A 261 15.56 1.03 5.02
CA LEU A 261 15.73 -0.43 4.97
C LEU A 261 14.38 -1.15 5.08
N LEU A 262 13.46 -0.63 5.89
CA LEU A 262 12.10 -1.15 5.96
C LEU A 262 11.40 -1.08 4.59
N GLY A 263 11.44 0.07 3.93
CA GLY A 263 10.82 0.27 2.62
C GLY A 263 11.40 -0.65 1.56
N LEU A 264 12.73 -0.76 1.47
CA LEU A 264 13.41 -1.64 0.52
C LEU A 264 13.11 -3.12 0.78
N ALA A 265 13.19 -3.57 2.04
CA ALA A 265 12.89 -4.95 2.41
C ALA A 265 11.42 -5.30 2.19
N SER A 266 10.50 -4.38 2.51
CA SER A 266 9.08 -4.55 2.24
C SER A 266 8.77 -4.65 0.75
N THR A 267 9.35 -3.77 -0.08
CA THR A 267 9.20 -3.81 -1.54
C THR A 267 9.73 -5.12 -2.12
N ALA A 268 10.91 -5.56 -1.66
CA ALA A 268 11.45 -6.87 -2.05
C ALA A 268 10.48 -8.00 -1.68
N GLY A 269 9.93 -7.97 -0.46
CA GLY A 269 8.93 -8.95 -0.02
C GLY A 269 7.66 -8.94 -0.86
N GLN A 270 7.16 -7.77 -1.21
CA GLN A 270 5.98 -7.62 -2.07
C GLN A 270 6.21 -8.22 -3.46
N LEU A 271 7.34 -7.91 -4.08
CA LEU A 271 7.65 -8.40 -5.44
C LEU A 271 7.96 -9.91 -5.45
N ILE A 272 8.77 -10.41 -4.51
CA ILE A 272 9.06 -11.83 -4.38
C ILE A 272 7.76 -12.60 -4.06
N GLY A 273 7.00 -12.13 -3.08
CA GLY A 273 5.74 -12.76 -2.68
C GLY A 273 4.72 -12.82 -3.80
N SER A 274 4.62 -11.76 -4.63
CA SER A 274 3.69 -11.72 -5.76
C SER A 274 4.04 -12.76 -6.85
N VAL A 275 5.32 -12.88 -7.20
CA VAL A 275 5.79 -13.89 -8.16
C VAL A 275 5.58 -15.31 -7.61
N LEU A 276 5.86 -15.51 -6.31
CA LEU A 276 5.64 -16.81 -5.67
C LEU A 276 4.17 -17.21 -5.64
N ILE A 277 3.26 -16.26 -5.37
CA ILE A 277 1.82 -16.53 -5.37
C ILE A 277 1.35 -16.93 -6.76
N ASP A 278 1.71 -16.18 -7.79
CA ASP A 278 1.32 -16.50 -9.17
C ASP A 278 1.89 -17.86 -9.63
N TRP A 279 3.09 -18.23 -9.13
CA TRP A 279 3.72 -19.50 -9.46
C TRP A 279 3.12 -20.68 -8.69
N LEU A 280 2.86 -20.52 -7.37
CA LEU A 280 2.42 -21.61 -6.49
C LEU A 280 0.91 -21.84 -6.54
N VAL A 281 0.14 -20.80 -6.93
CA VAL A 281 -1.33 -20.84 -6.94
C VAL A 281 -1.86 -20.46 -8.33
N PRO A 282 -1.64 -21.31 -9.35
CA PRO A 282 -2.11 -21.03 -10.73
C PRO A 282 -3.63 -20.86 -10.83
N ALA A 283 -4.39 -21.38 -9.86
CA ALA A 283 -5.84 -21.19 -9.75
C ALA A 283 -6.26 -19.72 -9.65
N LEU A 284 -5.34 -18.82 -9.28
CA LEU A 284 -5.54 -17.37 -9.31
C LEU A 284 -5.51 -16.79 -10.74
N GLY A 285 -5.26 -17.64 -11.76
CA GLY A 285 -5.49 -17.33 -13.17
C GLY A 285 -4.32 -16.70 -13.92
N ALA A 286 -3.22 -16.43 -13.25
CA ALA A 286 -2.06 -15.82 -13.88
C ALA A 286 -1.01 -16.85 -14.30
N GLN A 287 -0.45 -16.67 -15.51
CA GLN A 287 0.76 -17.36 -15.93
C GLN A 287 1.97 -16.50 -15.59
N VAL A 288 2.98 -17.10 -14.93
CA VAL A 288 4.24 -16.41 -14.67
C VAL A 288 5.10 -16.46 -15.92
N TYR A 289 5.21 -15.33 -16.58
CA TYR A 289 6.14 -15.17 -17.71
C TYR A 289 7.51 -14.72 -17.20
N LEU A 290 8.58 -15.13 -17.89
CA LEU A 290 9.94 -14.65 -17.59
C LEU A 290 9.99 -13.10 -17.56
N VAL A 291 9.26 -12.46 -18.46
CA VAL A 291 9.17 -10.98 -18.55
C VAL A 291 8.53 -10.38 -17.30
N THR A 292 7.57 -11.06 -16.68
CA THR A 292 6.96 -10.62 -15.40
C THR A 292 8.01 -10.65 -14.27
N VAL A 293 8.81 -11.70 -14.19
CA VAL A 293 9.91 -11.82 -13.20
C VAL A 293 10.96 -10.74 -13.44
N LEU A 294 11.35 -10.52 -14.70
CA LEU A 294 12.29 -9.45 -15.06
C LEU A 294 11.74 -8.06 -14.73
N GLY A 295 10.47 -7.81 -15.00
CA GLY A 295 9.82 -6.55 -14.64
C GLY A 295 9.80 -6.32 -13.13
N ALA A 296 9.46 -7.33 -12.33
CA ALA A 296 9.53 -7.25 -10.87
C ALA A 296 10.96 -6.96 -10.39
N PHE A 297 11.97 -7.59 -10.99
CA PHE A 297 13.37 -7.31 -10.69
C PHE A 297 13.76 -5.87 -11.05
N VAL A 298 13.37 -5.36 -12.21
CA VAL A 298 13.62 -3.97 -12.64
C VAL A 298 12.93 -2.99 -11.69
N ALA A 299 11.69 -3.27 -11.24
CA ALA A 299 10.99 -2.45 -10.26
C ALA A 299 11.74 -2.40 -8.92
N LEU A 300 12.26 -3.54 -8.45
CA LEU A 300 13.06 -3.61 -7.23
C LEU A 300 14.35 -2.78 -7.37
N VAL A 301 15.07 -2.94 -8.48
CA VAL A 301 16.28 -2.14 -8.76
C VAL A 301 15.94 -0.66 -8.82
N GLY A 302 14.84 -0.28 -9.47
CA GLY A 302 14.35 1.10 -9.52
C GLY A 302 14.05 1.67 -8.13
N ALA A 303 13.38 0.91 -7.26
CA ALA A 303 13.10 1.31 -5.89
C ALA A 303 14.38 1.49 -5.05
N VAL A 304 15.36 0.58 -5.19
CA VAL A 304 16.67 0.69 -4.53
C VAL A 304 17.41 1.94 -5.00
N ILE A 305 17.47 2.20 -6.30
CA ILE A 305 18.15 3.37 -6.86
C ILE A 305 17.46 4.65 -6.41
N ALA A 306 16.12 4.72 -6.42
CA ALA A 306 15.36 5.87 -5.95
C ALA A 306 15.61 6.21 -4.48
N ALA A 307 15.98 5.22 -3.67
CA ALA A 307 16.27 5.38 -2.25
C ALA A 307 17.70 5.90 -1.97
N ILE A 308 18.61 5.96 -2.96
CA ILE A 308 19.99 6.43 -2.75
C ILE A 308 19.99 7.93 -2.38
N PRO A 309 20.56 8.31 -1.22
CA PRO A 309 20.66 9.70 -0.81
C PRO A 309 21.48 10.53 -1.83
N SER A 310 21.14 11.81 -1.98
CA SER A 310 21.97 12.71 -2.78
C SER A 310 23.22 13.12 -1.99
N ALA A 311 24.37 13.11 -2.63
CA ALA A 311 25.64 13.55 -2.02
C ALA A 311 25.57 14.97 -1.42
N LYS A 312 24.69 15.84 -1.93
CA LYS A 312 24.42 17.17 -1.38
C LYS A 312 23.73 17.15 -0.03
N ASN A 313 22.85 16.17 0.22
CA ASN A 313 22.16 16.02 1.52
C ASN A 313 23.10 15.50 2.61
N GLU A 314 24.11 14.72 2.26
CA GLU A 314 25.14 14.26 3.22
C GLU A 314 26.04 15.42 3.69
N SER A 315 26.37 16.35 2.81
CA SER A 315 27.15 17.53 3.17
C SER A 315 26.39 18.50 4.06
N ASP A 316 25.09 18.70 3.80
CA ASP A 316 24.22 19.59 4.60
C ASP A 316 23.89 18.98 5.98
N ALA A 317 23.71 17.66 6.06
CA ALA A 317 23.53 16.93 7.31
C ALA A 317 24.82 16.91 8.16
N ALA A 318 25.98 16.76 7.54
CA ALA A 318 27.28 16.84 8.21
C ALA A 318 27.57 18.26 8.72
N ALA A 319 27.22 19.29 7.94
CA ALA A 319 27.37 20.69 8.34
C ALA A 319 26.46 21.07 9.50
N SER A 320 25.24 20.56 9.56
CA SER A 320 24.30 20.80 10.68
C SER A 320 24.72 20.09 11.97
N GLN A 321 25.39 18.94 11.88
CA GLN A 321 25.94 18.23 13.05
C GLN A 321 27.24 18.84 13.58
N SER A 322 27.95 19.63 12.78
CA SER A 322 29.16 20.32 13.21
C SER A 322 28.88 21.67 13.93
N ILE A 323 27.63 22.14 13.91
CA ILE A 323 27.19 23.42 14.52
C ILE A 323 26.42 23.19 15.82
N ALA A 324 26.03 21.94 16.13
CA ALA A 324 25.34 21.52 17.37
C ALA A 324 26.35 20.90 18.35
#